data_8c52662236dd6907359ecf31b6447e77
#
_entry.id   8c52662236dd6907359ecf31b6447e77
#
_cell.length_a   1.000
_cell.length_b   1.000
_cell.length_c   1.000
_cell.angle_alpha   90.00
_cell.angle_beta   90.00
_cell.angle_gamma   90.00
#
_symmetry.space_group_name_H-M   'P 1'
#
loop_
_entity.id
_entity.type
_entity.pdbx_description
1 polymer ?
#
loop_
_entity_poly.entity_id
_entity_poly.type
_entity_poly.pdbx_seq_one_letter_code
_entity_poly.pdbx_strand_id
1 'polypeptide(L)'
;MVTQYKNLIGGKMVTTDQMLDVVNPATEQVIGQVPACGKAELDQAVAAARAAFKTWKNTPIEERRAAILAISGAIKENAEELYRLLTSEQGKPHDQAKGEIYGAAGMSAAQSTLSLDDEISEDSDTRLSRTRRVPVGVVAGIVPWNFPVMMAIQKIAPAMLSGCTIVLKPSPFTPLTTLRIAELIADKVPAGVVNIITGEDSLGPLMTSHSDIDKITFTGSTATGKKIMEGASADLKRITLELGGNDASIVLPDADPKKVAEQLFWSSFSNAGQICVAAKRVYIHEDIYDELSAAIVEYAKTVTVGDGAQQGTGVGPIQNKKQYD
;
A
#
# COMPACT_ATOMS: atom_id res chain seq x y z
N MET A 1 -2.88 -28.74 -4.92
CA MET A 1 -1.58 -28.04 -5.06
C MET A 1 -1.81 -26.60 -4.67
N VAL A 2 -0.88 -26.01 -3.92
CA VAL A 2 -0.92 -24.59 -3.52
C VAL A 2 -0.60 -23.74 -4.74
N THR A 3 -1.34 -22.64 -4.95
CA THR A 3 -1.14 -21.72 -6.08
C THR A 3 0.20 -21.01 -5.96
N GLN A 4 1.01 -21.05 -7.01
CA GLN A 4 2.28 -20.32 -7.09
C GLN A 4 2.09 -19.02 -7.89
N TYR A 5 2.42 -17.91 -7.27
CA TYR A 5 2.40 -16.59 -7.89
C TYR A 5 3.78 -16.22 -8.45
N LYS A 6 3.82 -15.19 -9.28
CA LYS A 6 5.06 -14.74 -9.95
C LYS A 6 5.27 -13.25 -9.76
N ASN A 7 6.51 -12.84 -9.75
CA ASN A 7 6.92 -11.45 -9.75
C ASN A 7 6.76 -10.83 -11.14
N LEU A 8 6.58 -9.51 -11.21
CA LEU A 8 6.61 -8.75 -12.46
C LEU A 8 7.97 -8.03 -12.56
N ILE A 9 8.80 -8.43 -13.52
CA ILE A 9 10.10 -7.81 -13.78
C ILE A 9 10.22 -7.52 -15.27
N GLY A 10 10.40 -6.25 -15.65
CA GLY A 10 10.60 -5.87 -17.04
C GLY A 10 9.44 -6.25 -17.97
N GLY A 11 8.21 -6.26 -17.47
CA GLY A 11 7.00 -6.69 -18.20
C GLY A 11 6.82 -8.20 -18.31
N LYS A 12 7.62 -9.00 -17.61
CA LYS A 12 7.55 -10.48 -17.64
C LYS A 12 7.23 -11.03 -16.26
N MET A 13 6.45 -12.11 -16.22
CA MET A 13 6.17 -12.86 -15.02
C MET A 13 7.33 -13.82 -14.70
N VAL A 14 8.00 -13.63 -13.56
CA VAL A 14 9.25 -14.32 -13.18
C VAL A 14 9.06 -15.05 -11.86
N THR A 15 9.65 -16.24 -11.72
CA THR A 15 9.71 -17.02 -10.47
C THR A 15 11.17 -17.25 -10.04
N THR A 16 11.34 -17.78 -8.83
CA THR A 16 12.62 -18.21 -8.27
C THR A 16 12.54 -19.67 -7.83
N ASP A 17 13.69 -20.31 -7.58
CA ASP A 17 13.73 -21.68 -7.05
C ASP A 17 13.24 -21.74 -5.60
N GLN A 18 13.48 -20.69 -4.82
CA GLN A 18 13.00 -20.56 -3.45
C GLN A 18 11.67 -19.82 -3.43
N MET A 19 10.73 -20.35 -2.65
CA MET A 19 9.40 -19.80 -2.49
C MET A 19 9.10 -19.53 -1.01
N LEU A 20 8.29 -18.54 -0.72
CA LEU A 20 7.75 -18.21 0.59
C LEU A 20 6.29 -18.62 0.65
N ASP A 21 5.90 -19.27 1.74
CA ASP A 21 4.51 -19.59 2.01
C ASP A 21 3.75 -18.36 2.51
N VAL A 22 2.52 -18.20 2.02
CA VAL A 22 1.58 -17.18 2.50
C VAL A 22 0.44 -17.89 3.21
N VAL A 23 0.20 -17.47 4.45
CA VAL A 23 -0.74 -18.11 5.38
C VAL A 23 -2.00 -17.25 5.53
N ASN A 24 -3.16 -17.90 5.49
CA ASN A 24 -4.42 -17.30 5.88
C ASN A 24 -4.48 -17.16 7.41
N PRO A 25 -4.59 -15.94 7.96
CA PRO A 25 -4.54 -15.74 9.40
C PRO A 25 -5.78 -16.27 10.16
N ALA A 26 -6.89 -16.54 9.47
CA ALA A 26 -8.09 -17.11 10.09
C ALA A 26 -8.03 -18.63 10.24
N THR A 27 -7.33 -19.32 9.33
CA THR A 27 -7.28 -20.79 9.28
C THR A 27 -5.89 -21.36 9.57
N GLU A 28 -4.86 -20.51 9.58
CA GLU A 28 -3.43 -20.88 9.71
C GLU A 28 -2.94 -21.82 8.59
N GLN A 29 -3.68 -21.90 7.49
CA GLN A 29 -3.36 -22.74 6.34
C GLN A 29 -2.56 -21.96 5.30
N VAL A 30 -1.61 -22.63 4.63
CA VAL A 30 -0.92 -22.06 3.46
C VAL A 30 -1.89 -21.98 2.29
N ILE A 31 -2.08 -20.78 1.75
CA ILE A 31 -3.01 -20.48 0.65
C ILE A 31 -2.33 -20.12 -0.66
N GLY A 32 -1.05 -19.79 -0.63
CA GLY A 32 -0.28 -19.44 -1.82
C GLY A 32 1.21 -19.49 -1.53
N GLN A 33 2.01 -19.49 -2.61
CA GLN A 33 3.45 -19.37 -2.55
C GLN A 33 3.92 -18.25 -3.48
N VAL A 34 4.95 -17.50 -3.03
CA VAL A 34 5.53 -16.38 -3.79
C VAL A 34 7.04 -16.52 -3.86
N PRO A 35 7.70 -15.99 -4.92
CA PRO A 35 9.14 -16.05 -5.04
C PRO A 35 9.88 -15.40 -3.87
N ALA A 36 10.95 -16.02 -3.38
CA ALA A 36 11.85 -15.46 -2.40
C ALA A 36 13.02 -14.77 -3.10
N CYS A 37 12.82 -13.53 -3.56
CA CYS A 37 13.86 -12.79 -4.26
C CYS A 37 15.00 -12.38 -3.34
N GLY A 38 16.20 -12.44 -3.89
CA GLY A 38 17.42 -11.92 -3.33
C GLY A 38 17.98 -10.74 -4.13
N LYS A 39 19.30 -10.58 -4.02
CA LYS A 39 20.03 -9.50 -4.73
C LYS A 39 19.92 -9.63 -6.25
N ALA A 40 19.97 -10.83 -6.80
CA ALA A 40 19.98 -11.05 -8.26
C ALA A 40 18.69 -10.56 -8.92
N GLU A 41 17.53 -10.89 -8.37
CA GLU A 41 16.22 -10.47 -8.88
C GLU A 41 15.98 -8.98 -8.64
N LEU A 42 16.48 -8.44 -7.52
CA LEU A 42 16.45 -7.00 -7.28
C LEU A 42 17.26 -6.25 -8.33
N ASP A 43 18.51 -6.68 -8.61
CA ASP A 43 19.35 -6.06 -9.63
C ASP A 43 18.67 -6.11 -11.01
N GLN A 44 18.01 -7.22 -11.36
CA GLN A 44 17.25 -7.35 -12.62
C GLN A 44 16.05 -6.37 -12.66
N ALA A 45 15.29 -6.25 -11.58
CA ALA A 45 14.15 -5.36 -11.50
C ALA A 45 14.58 -3.88 -11.58
N VAL A 46 15.66 -3.52 -10.89
CA VAL A 46 16.20 -2.16 -10.92
C VAL A 46 16.78 -1.83 -12.28
N ALA A 47 17.52 -2.77 -12.92
CA ALA A 47 18.02 -2.58 -14.28
C ALA A 47 16.89 -2.40 -15.30
N ALA A 48 15.81 -3.17 -15.21
CA ALA A 48 14.62 -3.02 -16.04
C ALA A 48 13.95 -1.66 -15.82
N ALA A 49 13.80 -1.23 -14.55
CA ALA A 49 13.24 0.08 -14.21
C ALA A 49 14.13 1.22 -14.76
N ARG A 50 15.45 1.12 -14.62
CA ARG A 50 16.41 2.12 -15.11
C ARG A 50 16.40 2.20 -16.65
N ALA A 51 16.27 1.09 -17.33
CA ALA A 51 16.13 1.06 -18.79
C ALA A 51 14.83 1.74 -19.24
N ALA A 52 13.69 1.39 -18.63
CA ALA A 52 12.39 1.99 -18.93
C ALA A 52 12.35 3.49 -18.60
N PHE A 53 13.02 3.93 -17.55
CA PHE A 53 13.08 5.35 -17.17
C PHE A 53 13.61 6.25 -18.28
N LYS A 54 14.53 5.77 -19.13
CA LYS A 54 15.11 6.56 -20.22
C LYS A 54 14.06 7.11 -21.18
N THR A 55 13.00 6.34 -21.44
CA THR A 55 11.89 6.72 -22.31
C THR A 55 10.72 7.28 -21.51
N TRP A 56 10.33 6.60 -20.40
CA TRP A 56 9.16 6.96 -19.61
C TRP A 56 9.20 8.38 -19.06
N LYS A 57 10.36 8.88 -18.64
CA LYS A 57 10.52 10.26 -18.16
C LYS A 57 10.09 11.34 -19.17
N ASN A 58 10.14 11.02 -20.47
CA ASN A 58 9.79 11.91 -21.56
C ASN A 58 8.40 11.59 -22.16
N THR A 59 7.72 10.55 -21.69
CA THR A 59 6.38 10.18 -22.14
C THR A 59 5.39 11.29 -21.82
N PRO A 60 4.53 11.71 -22.76
CA PRO A 60 3.50 12.72 -22.52
C PRO A 60 2.63 12.37 -21.31
N ILE A 61 2.18 13.40 -20.58
CA ILE A 61 1.41 13.18 -19.35
C ILE A 61 0.10 12.42 -19.61
N GLU A 62 -0.52 12.63 -20.77
CA GLU A 62 -1.77 11.94 -21.13
C GLU A 62 -1.58 10.44 -21.33
N GLU A 63 -0.44 10.02 -21.88
CA GLU A 63 -0.11 8.60 -22.00
C GLU A 63 0.17 7.97 -20.63
N ARG A 64 0.82 8.71 -19.71
CA ARG A 64 1.01 8.27 -18.34
C ARG A 64 -0.32 8.12 -17.60
N ARG A 65 -1.24 9.07 -17.78
CA ARG A 65 -2.62 9.03 -17.26
C ARG A 65 -3.36 7.80 -17.78
N ALA A 66 -3.29 7.56 -19.08
CA ALA A 66 -3.92 6.40 -19.71
C ALA A 66 -3.41 5.08 -19.11
N ALA A 67 -2.10 4.93 -18.90
CA ALA A 67 -1.51 3.75 -18.28
C ALA A 67 -1.98 3.54 -16.82
N ILE A 68 -2.10 4.64 -16.04
CA ILE A 68 -2.63 4.59 -14.67
C ILE A 68 -4.12 4.21 -14.68
N LEU A 69 -4.91 4.75 -15.60
CA LEU A 69 -6.32 4.41 -15.76
C LEU A 69 -6.51 2.95 -16.18
N ALA A 70 -5.59 2.38 -16.98
CA ALA A 70 -5.61 0.97 -17.32
C ALA A 70 -5.40 0.07 -16.09
N ILE A 71 -4.54 0.48 -15.14
CA ILE A 71 -4.40 -0.21 -13.84
C ILE A 71 -5.72 -0.13 -13.04
N SER A 72 -6.33 1.07 -12.95
CA SER A 72 -7.62 1.25 -12.27
C SER A 72 -8.71 0.37 -12.86
N GLY A 73 -8.78 0.28 -14.20
CA GLY A 73 -9.73 -0.57 -14.93
C GLY A 73 -9.51 -2.05 -14.60
N ALA A 74 -8.27 -2.54 -14.70
CA ALA A 74 -7.94 -3.93 -14.43
C ALA A 74 -8.31 -4.35 -12.98
N ILE A 75 -8.11 -3.47 -11.99
CA ILE A 75 -8.51 -3.72 -10.61
C ILE A 75 -10.03 -3.80 -10.49
N LYS A 76 -10.78 -2.88 -11.10
CA LYS A 76 -12.25 -2.86 -11.04
C LYS A 76 -12.89 -4.08 -11.72
N GLU A 77 -12.40 -4.45 -12.89
CA GLU A 77 -12.89 -5.58 -13.67
C GLU A 77 -12.70 -6.92 -12.95
N ASN A 78 -11.68 -7.03 -12.10
CA ASN A 78 -11.36 -8.24 -11.35
C ASN A 78 -11.62 -8.09 -9.84
N ALA A 79 -12.43 -7.12 -9.43
CA ALA A 79 -12.59 -6.75 -8.03
C ALA A 79 -13.06 -7.91 -7.14
N GLU A 80 -13.95 -8.78 -7.64
CA GLU A 80 -14.46 -9.91 -6.85
C GLU A 80 -13.38 -10.93 -6.53
N GLU A 81 -12.57 -11.31 -7.50
CA GLU A 81 -11.42 -12.19 -7.29
C GLU A 81 -10.44 -11.55 -6.30
N LEU A 82 -10.12 -10.27 -6.50
CA LEU A 82 -9.12 -9.57 -5.72
C LEU A 82 -9.54 -9.37 -4.25
N TYR A 83 -10.80 -9.00 -3.95
CA TYR A 83 -11.17 -8.82 -2.54
C TYR A 83 -11.30 -10.15 -1.79
N ARG A 84 -11.69 -11.24 -2.45
CA ARG A 84 -11.69 -12.58 -1.84
C ARG A 84 -10.28 -13.04 -1.52
N LEU A 85 -9.35 -12.85 -2.43
CA LEU A 85 -7.93 -13.15 -2.23
C LEU A 85 -7.34 -12.29 -1.10
N LEU A 86 -7.66 -10.99 -1.07
CA LEU A 86 -7.23 -10.07 -0.03
C LEU A 86 -7.75 -10.49 1.35
N THR A 87 -9.03 -10.88 1.47
CA THR A 87 -9.55 -11.44 2.72
C THR A 87 -8.77 -12.68 3.14
N SER A 88 -8.46 -13.57 2.20
CA SER A 88 -7.76 -14.83 2.51
C SER A 88 -6.34 -14.60 3.02
N GLU A 89 -5.59 -13.62 2.49
CA GLU A 89 -4.20 -13.37 2.92
C GLU A 89 -4.08 -12.38 4.08
N GLN A 90 -4.99 -11.41 4.21
CA GLN A 90 -4.90 -10.36 5.22
C GLN A 90 -5.84 -10.60 6.41
N GLY A 91 -6.95 -11.28 6.20
CA GLY A 91 -7.92 -11.64 7.24
C GLY A 91 -9.09 -10.67 7.38
N LYS A 92 -9.06 -9.46 6.83
CA LYS A 92 -10.18 -8.51 6.92
C LYS A 92 -11.45 -9.05 6.28
N PRO A 93 -12.65 -8.71 6.81
CA PRO A 93 -13.93 -9.10 6.23
C PRO A 93 -14.08 -8.69 4.77
N HIS A 94 -14.86 -9.45 4.00
CA HIS A 94 -15.09 -9.20 2.58
C HIS A 94 -15.52 -7.76 2.28
N ASP A 95 -16.40 -7.16 3.10
CA ASP A 95 -16.84 -5.78 2.87
C ASP A 95 -15.71 -4.77 3.02
N GLN A 96 -14.82 -4.97 4.00
CA GLN A 96 -13.62 -4.12 4.18
C GLN A 96 -12.60 -4.35 3.06
N ALA A 97 -12.39 -5.60 2.64
CA ALA A 97 -11.52 -5.94 1.51
C ALA A 97 -12.05 -5.36 0.20
N LYS A 98 -13.38 -5.45 -0.04
CA LYS A 98 -14.06 -4.82 -1.17
C LYS A 98 -13.86 -3.30 -1.17
N GLY A 99 -14.02 -2.67 0.01
CA GLY A 99 -13.74 -1.25 0.19
C GLY A 99 -12.30 -0.88 -0.18
N GLU A 100 -11.30 -1.69 0.20
CA GLU A 100 -9.90 -1.46 -0.17
C GLU A 100 -9.67 -1.58 -1.68
N ILE A 101 -10.19 -2.63 -2.34
CA ILE A 101 -10.01 -2.85 -3.78
C ILE A 101 -10.62 -1.71 -4.60
N TYR A 102 -11.88 -1.34 -4.33
CA TYR A 102 -12.53 -0.23 -5.04
C TYR A 102 -11.91 1.12 -4.68
N GLY A 103 -11.50 1.31 -3.42
CA GLY A 103 -10.77 2.48 -2.97
C GLY A 103 -9.43 2.65 -3.67
N ALA A 104 -8.66 1.58 -3.83
CA ALA A 104 -7.39 1.58 -4.56
C ALA A 104 -7.58 1.96 -6.04
N ALA A 105 -8.58 1.35 -6.70
CA ALA A 105 -8.91 1.70 -8.08
C ALA A 105 -9.37 3.16 -8.21
N GLY A 106 -10.23 3.64 -7.31
CA GLY A 106 -10.70 5.03 -7.27
C GLY A 106 -9.56 6.02 -7.03
N MET A 107 -8.67 5.72 -6.09
CA MET A 107 -7.48 6.53 -5.79
C MET A 107 -6.53 6.61 -6.99
N SER A 108 -6.28 5.48 -7.67
CA SER A 108 -5.48 5.45 -8.90
C SER A 108 -6.05 6.41 -9.96
N ALA A 109 -7.35 6.34 -10.20
CA ALA A 109 -8.03 7.23 -11.13
C ALA A 109 -7.95 8.70 -10.71
N ALA A 110 -8.17 9.01 -9.42
CA ALA A 110 -8.06 10.37 -8.91
C ALA A 110 -6.62 10.91 -9.01
N GLN A 111 -5.62 10.10 -8.67
CA GLN A 111 -4.22 10.50 -8.80
C GLN A 111 -3.81 10.77 -10.25
N SER A 112 -4.41 10.09 -11.24
CA SER A 112 -4.14 10.34 -12.65
C SER A 112 -4.54 11.75 -13.11
N THR A 113 -5.44 12.44 -12.39
CA THR A 113 -5.91 13.80 -12.73
C THR A 113 -5.06 14.93 -12.16
N LEU A 114 -4.07 14.61 -11.32
CA LEU A 114 -3.21 15.62 -10.71
C LEU A 114 -2.40 16.38 -11.77
N SER A 115 -2.32 17.72 -11.61
CA SER A 115 -1.48 18.55 -12.46
C SER A 115 -0.03 18.56 -11.99
N LEU A 116 0.89 18.60 -12.97
CA LEU A 116 2.32 18.79 -12.78
C LEU A 116 2.81 20.05 -13.51
N ASP A 117 1.93 21.01 -13.72
CA ASP A 117 2.24 22.25 -14.44
C ASP A 117 3.35 23.04 -13.76
N ASP A 118 4.08 23.82 -14.56
CA ASP A 118 5.09 24.73 -14.05
C ASP A 118 4.41 25.85 -13.21
N GLU A 119 4.98 26.16 -12.06
CA GLU A 119 4.56 27.30 -11.22
C GLU A 119 5.39 28.52 -11.59
N ILE A 120 4.77 29.55 -12.14
CA ILE A 120 5.41 30.83 -12.49
C ILE A 120 5.32 31.71 -11.26
N SER A 121 6.47 32.04 -10.65
CA SER A 121 6.57 32.96 -9.51
C SER A 121 6.86 34.40 -9.91
N GLU A 122 7.40 34.64 -11.10
CA GLU A 122 7.63 35.97 -11.67
C GLU A 122 7.63 35.85 -13.20
N ASP A 123 6.92 36.79 -13.86
CA ASP A 123 6.93 36.94 -15.31
C ASP A 123 6.89 38.42 -15.59
N SER A 124 8.08 39.03 -15.83
CA SER A 124 8.27 40.45 -16.11
C SER A 124 9.09 40.64 -17.38
N ASP A 125 9.16 41.87 -17.91
CA ASP A 125 9.93 42.15 -19.12
C ASP A 125 11.42 41.76 -19.02
N THR A 126 11.94 41.64 -17.82
CA THR A 126 13.38 41.37 -17.57
C THR A 126 13.66 40.04 -16.90
N ARG A 127 12.62 39.39 -16.36
CA ARG A 127 12.83 38.16 -15.57
C ARG A 127 11.65 37.20 -15.66
N LEU A 128 11.95 35.93 -15.95
CA LEU A 128 11.04 34.80 -15.80
C LEU A 128 11.59 33.85 -14.72
N SER A 129 10.80 33.67 -13.66
CA SER A 129 11.10 32.69 -12.60
C SER A 129 10.00 31.64 -12.55
N ARG A 130 10.36 30.36 -12.74
CA ARG A 130 9.42 29.24 -12.69
C ARG A 130 9.99 28.05 -11.92
N THR A 131 9.12 27.35 -11.23
CA THR A 131 9.40 26.04 -10.63
C THR A 131 8.86 24.95 -11.55
N ARG A 132 9.74 24.05 -11.97
CA ARG A 132 9.39 22.91 -12.82
C ARG A 132 9.56 21.60 -12.07
N ARG A 133 8.54 20.74 -12.15
CA ARG A 133 8.61 19.38 -11.59
C ARG A 133 9.21 18.42 -12.60
N VAL A 134 10.26 17.69 -12.20
CA VAL A 134 10.94 16.72 -13.06
C VAL A 134 10.97 15.34 -12.40
N PRO A 135 10.94 14.25 -13.21
CA PRO A 135 11.08 12.89 -12.68
C PRO A 135 12.38 12.69 -11.89
N VAL A 136 12.30 12.05 -10.72
CA VAL A 136 13.50 11.82 -9.89
C VAL A 136 14.29 10.59 -10.29
N GLY A 137 13.70 9.61 -10.98
CA GLY A 137 14.38 8.40 -11.41
C GLY A 137 13.63 7.12 -11.08
N VAL A 138 14.36 6.11 -10.60
CA VAL A 138 13.84 4.82 -10.12
C VAL A 138 13.42 4.94 -8.67
N VAL A 139 12.18 4.57 -8.37
CA VAL A 139 11.60 4.59 -7.02
C VAL A 139 11.55 3.18 -6.45
N ALA A 140 12.06 2.97 -5.24
CA ALA A 140 11.76 1.80 -4.44
C ALA A 140 10.50 2.04 -3.62
N GLY A 141 9.47 1.23 -3.82
CA GLY A 141 8.24 1.23 -3.02
C GLY A 141 8.22 0.04 -2.07
N ILE A 142 8.10 0.28 -0.76
CA ILE A 142 7.98 -0.79 0.24
C ILE A 142 6.68 -0.56 1.01
N VAL A 143 5.81 -1.58 1.01
CA VAL A 143 4.45 -1.45 1.56
C VAL A 143 4.17 -2.45 2.67
N PRO A 144 3.28 -2.08 3.63
CA PRO A 144 2.91 -2.90 4.76
C PRO A 144 1.87 -3.97 4.38
N TRP A 145 1.52 -4.79 5.38
CA TRP A 145 0.57 -5.89 5.26
C TRP A 145 -0.89 -5.52 5.54
N ASN A 146 -1.17 -4.38 6.19
CA ASN A 146 -2.52 -4.07 6.68
C ASN A 146 -3.49 -3.53 5.61
N PHE A 147 -2.98 -2.78 4.62
CA PHE A 147 -3.70 -2.31 3.42
C PHE A 147 -2.82 -2.50 2.19
N PRO A 148 -2.49 -3.76 1.84
CA PRO A 148 -1.43 -4.04 0.86
C PRO A 148 -1.72 -3.48 -0.52
N VAL A 149 -2.96 -3.56 -0.99
CA VAL A 149 -3.34 -3.07 -2.33
C VAL A 149 -3.43 -1.55 -2.36
N MET A 150 -4.08 -0.95 -1.37
CA MET A 150 -4.19 0.50 -1.25
C MET A 150 -2.81 1.15 -1.21
N MET A 151 -1.90 0.63 -0.38
CA MET A 151 -0.54 1.17 -0.23
C MET A 151 0.33 0.92 -1.47
N ALA A 152 0.15 -0.19 -2.18
CA ALA A 152 0.84 -0.45 -3.44
C ALA A 152 0.45 0.59 -4.50
N ILE A 153 -0.84 0.80 -4.70
CA ILE A 153 -1.37 1.75 -5.68
C ILE A 153 -1.00 3.20 -5.32
N GLN A 154 -1.04 3.55 -4.04
CA GLN A 154 -0.62 4.87 -3.55
C GLN A 154 0.84 5.21 -3.88
N LYS A 155 1.67 4.21 -4.14
CA LYS A 155 3.07 4.40 -4.55
C LYS A 155 3.25 4.28 -6.06
N ILE A 156 2.55 3.34 -6.71
CA ILE A 156 2.66 3.10 -8.15
C ILE A 156 2.14 4.29 -8.95
N ALA A 157 0.92 4.75 -8.69
CA ALA A 157 0.28 5.76 -9.53
C ALA A 157 1.02 7.13 -9.51
N PRO A 158 1.44 7.70 -8.36
CA PRO A 158 2.22 8.93 -8.36
C PRO A 158 3.61 8.79 -8.98
N ALA A 159 4.29 7.63 -8.81
CA ALA A 159 5.56 7.37 -9.47
C ALA A 159 5.39 7.39 -11.00
N MET A 160 4.40 6.69 -11.52
CA MET A 160 4.08 6.67 -12.94
C MET A 160 3.72 8.07 -13.47
N LEU A 161 2.82 8.78 -12.79
CA LEU A 161 2.37 10.12 -13.21
C LEU A 161 3.53 11.10 -13.29
N SER A 162 4.43 11.10 -12.29
CA SER A 162 5.61 11.96 -12.27
C SER A 162 6.69 11.59 -13.29
N GLY A 163 6.50 10.51 -14.08
CA GLY A 163 7.48 10.02 -15.06
C GLY A 163 8.61 9.20 -14.44
N CYS A 164 8.48 8.79 -13.20
CA CYS A 164 9.38 7.83 -12.53
C CYS A 164 9.00 6.39 -12.88
N THR A 165 9.95 5.47 -12.72
CA THR A 165 9.69 4.03 -12.71
C THR A 165 9.76 3.50 -11.29
N ILE A 166 9.14 2.35 -11.02
CA ILE A 166 9.04 1.81 -9.67
C ILE A 166 9.42 0.34 -9.58
N VAL A 167 10.14 -0.02 -8.51
CA VAL A 167 10.31 -1.38 -8.02
C VAL A 167 9.57 -1.47 -6.68
N LEU A 168 8.45 -2.19 -6.65
CA LEU A 168 7.60 -2.34 -5.47
C LEU A 168 7.89 -3.66 -4.78
N LYS A 169 8.03 -3.61 -3.44
CA LYS A 169 8.09 -4.77 -2.56
C LYS A 169 6.86 -4.82 -1.66
N PRO A 170 5.89 -5.72 -1.91
CA PRO A 170 4.82 -5.99 -0.96
C PRO A 170 5.37 -6.65 0.32
N SER A 171 4.58 -6.59 1.39
CA SER A 171 4.89 -7.35 2.61
C SER A 171 4.89 -8.86 2.32
N PRO A 172 5.80 -9.65 2.90
CA PRO A 172 5.78 -11.11 2.76
C PRO A 172 4.51 -11.75 3.35
N PHE A 173 3.80 -11.07 4.22
CA PHE A 173 2.55 -11.55 4.82
C PHE A 173 1.34 -11.45 3.88
N THR A 174 1.31 -10.45 2.97
CA THR A 174 0.15 -10.16 2.12
C THR A 174 0.55 -9.77 0.70
N PRO A 175 1.29 -10.61 -0.01
CA PRO A 175 1.79 -10.31 -1.35
C PRO A 175 0.87 -10.78 -2.49
N LEU A 176 -0.06 -11.72 -2.22
CA LEU A 176 -0.77 -12.46 -3.26
C LEU A 176 -1.66 -11.55 -4.14
N THR A 177 -2.47 -10.70 -3.50
CA THR A 177 -3.37 -9.80 -4.22
C THR A 177 -2.58 -8.79 -5.05
N THR A 178 -1.45 -8.27 -4.51
CA THR A 178 -0.57 -7.38 -5.25
C THR A 178 0.08 -8.07 -6.44
N LEU A 179 0.51 -9.33 -6.32
CA LEU A 179 1.05 -10.11 -7.43
C LEU A 179 -0.02 -10.48 -8.46
N ARG A 180 -1.26 -10.74 -8.02
CA ARG A 180 -2.36 -10.95 -8.97
C ARG A 180 -2.64 -9.69 -9.77
N ILE A 181 -2.61 -8.51 -9.14
CA ILE A 181 -2.69 -7.24 -9.87
C ILE A 181 -1.51 -7.07 -10.83
N ALA A 182 -0.28 -7.45 -10.42
CA ALA A 182 0.90 -7.43 -11.30
C ALA A 182 0.67 -8.24 -12.59
N GLU A 183 0.07 -9.42 -12.48
CA GLU A 183 -0.28 -10.26 -13.63
C GLU A 183 -1.33 -9.58 -14.54
N LEU A 184 -2.38 -8.99 -13.94
CA LEU A 184 -3.46 -8.31 -14.67
C LEU A 184 -3.01 -7.05 -15.42
N ILE A 185 -1.91 -6.44 -15.01
CA ILE A 185 -1.39 -5.21 -15.63
C ILE A 185 -0.12 -5.41 -16.45
N ALA A 186 0.43 -6.61 -16.52
CA ALA A 186 1.70 -6.89 -17.18
C ALA A 186 1.76 -6.46 -18.64
N ASP A 187 0.64 -6.55 -19.35
CA ASP A 187 0.46 -6.14 -20.76
C ASP A 187 -0.16 -4.74 -20.93
N LYS A 188 -0.58 -4.10 -19.83
CA LYS A 188 -1.28 -2.80 -19.84
C LYS A 188 -0.38 -1.62 -19.56
N VAL A 189 0.82 -1.86 -19.02
CA VAL A 189 1.82 -0.83 -18.73
C VAL A 189 3.11 -1.12 -19.50
N PRO A 190 3.86 -0.10 -19.93
CA PRO A 190 5.12 -0.34 -20.64
C PRO A 190 6.10 -1.15 -19.77
N ALA A 191 6.79 -2.10 -20.42
CA ALA A 191 7.71 -3.01 -19.74
C ALA A 191 8.77 -2.25 -18.89
N GLY A 192 8.92 -2.64 -17.63
CA GLY A 192 9.88 -2.06 -16.70
C GLY A 192 9.43 -0.75 -16.01
N VAL A 193 8.31 -0.13 -16.42
CA VAL A 193 7.76 1.06 -15.71
C VAL A 193 7.32 0.67 -14.31
N VAL A 194 6.64 -0.46 -14.16
CA VAL A 194 6.26 -1.06 -12.88
C VAL A 194 6.93 -2.43 -12.78
N ASN A 195 7.64 -2.66 -11.68
CA ASN A 195 8.22 -3.95 -11.32
C ASN A 195 7.74 -4.28 -9.89
N ILE A 196 7.34 -5.52 -9.65
CA ILE A 196 6.85 -5.97 -8.35
C ILE A 196 7.60 -7.26 -8.00
N ILE A 197 8.35 -7.22 -6.90
CA ILE A 197 9.18 -8.32 -6.42
C ILE A 197 8.86 -8.65 -4.98
N THR A 198 8.75 -9.93 -4.67
CA THR A 198 8.53 -10.44 -3.31
C THR A 198 9.83 -10.93 -2.71
N GLY A 199 9.89 -11.01 -1.40
CA GLY A 199 11.04 -11.49 -0.65
C GLY A 199 10.87 -11.22 0.83
N GLU A 200 11.73 -11.81 1.62
CA GLU A 200 11.79 -11.59 3.06
C GLU A 200 12.17 -10.16 3.43
N ASP A 201 12.22 -9.88 4.73
CA ASP A 201 12.62 -8.56 5.25
C ASP A 201 14.06 -8.19 4.87
N SER A 202 14.93 -9.18 4.64
CA SER A 202 16.32 -9.04 4.18
C SER A 202 16.45 -8.34 2.82
N LEU A 203 15.42 -8.39 1.97
CA LEU A 203 15.38 -7.66 0.69
C LEU A 203 15.29 -6.13 0.88
N GLY A 204 14.70 -5.66 2.00
CA GLY A 204 14.55 -4.24 2.30
C GLY A 204 15.87 -3.46 2.35
N PRO A 205 16.86 -3.87 3.16
CA PRO A 205 18.19 -3.25 3.18
C PRO A 205 18.89 -3.23 1.82
N LEU A 206 18.77 -4.29 1.01
CA LEU A 206 19.30 -4.33 -0.35
C LEU A 206 18.67 -3.27 -1.25
N MET A 207 17.36 -3.06 -1.14
CA MET A 207 16.66 -2.00 -1.90
C MET A 207 17.09 -0.60 -1.45
N THR A 208 17.25 -0.38 -0.15
CA THR A 208 17.58 0.96 0.38
C THR A 208 19.00 1.39 0.08
N SER A 209 19.94 0.44 -0.04
CA SER A 209 21.34 0.70 -0.37
C SER A 209 21.68 0.55 -1.86
N HIS A 210 20.71 0.19 -2.72
CA HIS A 210 21.02 -0.02 -4.14
C HIS A 210 21.34 1.30 -4.85
N SER A 211 22.51 1.40 -5.49
CA SER A 211 23.03 2.64 -6.13
C SER A 211 22.11 3.20 -7.22
N ASP A 212 21.42 2.34 -7.97
CA ASP A 212 20.52 2.74 -9.07
C ASP A 212 19.06 3.01 -8.63
N ILE A 213 18.82 3.14 -7.33
CA ILE A 213 17.54 3.62 -6.76
C ILE A 213 17.73 5.06 -6.30
N ASP A 214 16.92 5.98 -6.83
CA ASP A 214 17.03 7.43 -6.58
C ASP A 214 16.13 7.90 -5.42
N LYS A 215 15.02 7.20 -5.17
CA LYS A 215 14.05 7.55 -4.12
C LYS A 215 13.49 6.29 -3.47
N ILE A 216 13.25 6.39 -2.17
CA ILE A 216 12.54 5.35 -1.40
C ILE A 216 11.21 5.93 -0.90
N THR A 217 10.12 5.19 -1.10
CA THR A 217 8.82 5.46 -0.50
C THR A 217 8.39 4.24 0.31
N PHE A 218 8.32 4.44 1.61
CA PHE A 218 8.06 3.38 2.59
C PHE A 218 6.78 3.68 3.38
N THR A 219 6.00 2.65 3.65
CA THR A 219 4.94 2.66 4.67
C THR A 219 5.11 1.46 5.57
N GLY A 220 5.15 1.67 6.89
CA GLY A 220 5.34 0.61 7.86
C GLY A 220 5.71 1.10 9.26
N SER A 221 6.48 0.31 10.01
CA SER A 221 6.83 0.66 11.39
C SER A 221 7.87 1.78 11.48
N THR A 222 7.79 2.59 12.54
CA THR A 222 8.78 3.63 12.84
C THR A 222 10.20 3.06 12.98
N ALA A 223 10.34 1.87 13.58
CA ALA A 223 11.64 1.22 13.71
C ALA A 223 12.27 0.89 12.36
N THR A 224 11.48 0.39 11.39
CA THR A 224 11.94 0.14 10.03
C THR A 224 12.24 1.45 9.29
N GLY A 225 11.40 2.49 9.46
CA GLY A 225 11.64 3.80 8.87
C GLY A 225 12.99 4.41 9.27
N LYS A 226 13.40 4.28 10.53
CA LYS A 226 14.74 4.71 11.00
C LYS A 226 15.87 3.97 10.26
N LYS A 227 15.76 2.65 10.09
CA LYS A 227 16.73 1.85 9.33
C LYS A 227 16.79 2.24 7.86
N ILE A 228 15.65 2.60 7.27
CA ILE A 228 15.59 3.09 5.89
C ILE A 228 16.31 4.43 5.74
N MET A 229 16.11 5.36 6.68
CA MET A 229 16.85 6.63 6.69
C MET A 229 18.35 6.40 6.76
N GLU A 230 18.79 5.51 7.66
CA GLU A 230 20.18 5.13 7.81
C GLU A 230 20.76 4.56 6.50
N GLY A 231 20.10 3.55 5.91
CA GLY A 231 20.53 2.94 4.65
C GLY A 231 20.53 3.87 3.44
N ALA A 232 19.63 4.87 3.42
CA ALA A 232 19.51 5.84 2.33
C ALA A 232 20.52 6.99 2.42
N SER A 233 21.13 7.21 3.58
CA SER A 233 21.97 8.38 3.86
C SER A 233 23.28 8.38 3.07
N ALA A 234 23.84 7.20 2.77
CA ALA A 234 25.10 7.07 2.05
C ALA A 234 25.08 7.74 0.66
N ASP A 235 23.96 7.62 -0.05
CA ASP A 235 23.77 8.18 -1.39
C ASP A 235 22.86 9.41 -1.40
N LEU A 236 22.49 9.95 -0.23
CA LEU A 236 21.56 11.08 -0.07
C LEU A 236 20.24 10.87 -0.83
N LYS A 237 19.71 9.63 -0.84
CA LYS A 237 18.46 9.31 -1.53
C LYS A 237 17.29 10.11 -0.97
N ARG A 238 16.39 10.50 -1.83
CA ARG A 238 15.11 11.08 -1.39
C ARG A 238 14.26 10.01 -0.73
N ILE A 239 13.66 10.34 0.42
CA ILE A 239 12.81 9.41 1.16
C ILE A 239 11.44 10.03 1.43
N THR A 240 10.42 9.18 1.43
CA THR A 240 9.09 9.45 1.97
C THR A 240 8.77 8.33 2.94
N LEU A 241 8.47 8.67 4.18
CA LEU A 241 8.17 7.72 5.24
C LEU A 241 6.75 7.96 5.75
N GLU A 242 5.88 6.96 5.58
CA GLU A 242 4.57 6.86 6.20
C GLU A 242 4.67 5.83 7.32
N LEU A 243 4.47 6.25 8.56
CA LEU A 243 4.79 5.45 9.73
C LEU A 243 3.55 5.18 10.59
N GLY A 244 3.75 4.62 11.77
CA GLY A 244 2.67 4.42 12.73
C GLY A 244 2.23 5.72 13.39
N GLY A 245 1.00 5.72 13.90
CA GLY A 245 0.40 6.84 14.60
C GLY A 245 -0.22 6.42 15.95
N ASN A 246 -0.66 7.40 16.70
CA ASN A 246 -1.39 7.25 17.94
C ASN A 246 -2.48 8.33 18.00
N ASP A 247 -3.40 8.25 17.03
CA ASP A 247 -4.38 9.28 16.74
C ASP A 247 -5.41 9.44 17.86
N ALA A 248 -5.90 10.65 18.04
CA ALA A 248 -6.85 11.00 19.06
C ALA A 248 -8.24 11.30 18.48
N SER A 249 -9.28 10.74 19.10
CA SER A 249 -10.66 11.19 18.96
C SER A 249 -11.03 12.06 20.16
N ILE A 250 -11.64 13.21 19.93
CA ILE A 250 -12.07 14.16 20.98
C ILE A 250 -13.58 14.27 20.88
N VAL A 251 -14.27 13.96 21.99
CA VAL A 251 -15.74 13.98 22.06
C VAL A 251 -16.18 15.07 23.02
N LEU A 252 -16.91 16.05 22.52
CA LEU A 252 -17.42 17.21 23.24
C LEU A 252 -18.73 16.86 23.99
N PRO A 253 -19.13 17.65 25.02
CA PRO A 253 -20.28 17.33 25.87
C PRO A 253 -21.63 17.35 25.17
N ASP A 254 -21.75 18.01 24.03
CA ASP A 254 -22.97 18.10 23.21
C ASP A 254 -23.13 16.91 22.24
N ALA A 255 -22.20 15.97 22.23
CA ALA A 255 -22.30 14.77 21.40
C ALA A 255 -23.37 13.81 21.97
N ASP A 256 -24.15 13.17 21.08
CA ASP A 256 -25.08 12.11 21.44
C ASP A 256 -24.32 10.77 21.60
N PRO A 257 -24.17 10.23 22.83
CA PRO A 257 -23.39 9.03 23.08
C PRO A 257 -23.79 7.82 22.24
N LYS A 258 -25.10 7.63 22.00
CA LYS A 258 -25.61 6.48 21.25
C LYS A 258 -25.28 6.56 19.76
N LYS A 259 -25.24 7.76 19.19
CA LYS A 259 -24.88 7.96 17.78
C LYS A 259 -23.38 7.89 17.54
N VAL A 260 -22.58 8.33 18.52
CA VAL A 260 -21.13 8.42 18.39
C VAL A 260 -20.43 7.10 18.72
N ALA A 261 -21.04 6.26 19.58
CA ALA A 261 -20.46 4.99 20.01
C ALA A 261 -20.06 4.06 18.86
N GLU A 262 -20.92 3.88 17.87
CA GLU A 262 -20.61 3.08 16.67
C GLU A 262 -19.44 3.65 15.87
N GLN A 263 -19.44 4.96 15.63
CA GLN A 263 -18.39 5.64 14.86
C GLN A 263 -17.02 5.52 15.57
N LEU A 264 -17.01 5.69 16.89
CA LEU A 264 -15.80 5.53 17.70
C LEU A 264 -15.29 4.08 17.70
N PHE A 265 -16.21 3.12 17.80
CA PHE A 265 -15.85 1.71 17.69
C PHE A 265 -15.14 1.44 16.35
N TRP A 266 -15.74 1.81 15.24
CA TRP A 266 -15.15 1.55 13.93
C TRP A 266 -13.91 2.39 13.63
N SER A 267 -13.79 3.59 14.16
CA SER A 267 -12.56 4.37 14.05
C SER A 267 -11.36 3.74 14.79
N SER A 268 -11.64 2.95 15.82
CA SER A 268 -10.64 2.26 16.65
C SER A 268 -10.38 0.82 16.19
N PHE A 269 -11.42 0.07 15.77
CA PHE A 269 -11.36 -1.37 15.57
C PHE A 269 -11.57 -1.86 14.13
N SER A 270 -11.76 -0.97 13.14
CA SER A 270 -11.71 -1.37 11.73
C SER A 270 -10.40 -2.10 11.45
N ASN A 271 -10.45 -3.14 10.60
CA ASN A 271 -9.31 -4.02 10.31
C ASN A 271 -8.65 -4.59 11.60
N ALA A 272 -9.46 -4.90 12.62
CA ALA A 272 -9.01 -5.34 13.94
C ALA A 272 -8.06 -4.34 14.64
N GLY A 273 -8.23 -3.03 14.42
CA GLY A 273 -7.38 -1.97 14.95
C GLY A 273 -6.01 -1.85 14.28
N GLN A 274 -5.75 -2.63 13.24
CA GLN A 274 -4.46 -2.71 12.54
C GLN A 274 -4.29 -1.59 11.51
N ILE A 275 -4.52 -0.33 11.94
CA ILE A 275 -4.49 0.86 11.09
C ILE A 275 -3.57 1.92 11.71
N CYS A 276 -2.73 2.54 10.88
CA CYS A 276 -1.82 3.61 11.32
C CYS A 276 -2.58 4.80 11.92
N VAL A 277 -3.71 5.18 11.33
CA VAL A 277 -4.60 6.30 11.73
C VAL A 277 -5.77 5.85 12.60
N ALA A 278 -5.78 4.65 13.18
CA ALA A 278 -6.84 4.24 14.11
C ALA A 278 -6.89 5.18 15.32
N ALA A 279 -8.08 5.49 15.81
CA ALA A 279 -8.28 6.24 17.04
C ALA A 279 -7.84 5.38 18.24
N LYS A 280 -6.58 5.55 18.66
CA LYS A 280 -5.98 4.78 19.76
C LYS A 280 -6.15 5.46 21.12
N ARG A 281 -6.54 6.75 21.11
CA ARG A 281 -6.82 7.53 22.29
C ARG A 281 -8.16 8.22 22.10
N VAL A 282 -9.12 7.96 22.99
CA VAL A 282 -10.44 8.59 22.95
C VAL A 282 -10.58 9.48 24.18
N TYR A 283 -10.63 10.79 23.97
CA TYR A 283 -10.83 11.80 25.02
C TYR A 283 -12.32 12.18 25.05
N ILE A 284 -12.98 11.85 26.14
CA ILE A 284 -14.42 12.07 26.32
C ILE A 284 -14.61 13.11 27.42
N HIS A 285 -15.47 14.12 27.20
CA HIS A 285 -15.83 15.08 28.22
C HIS A 285 -16.47 14.38 29.44
N GLU A 286 -16.15 14.83 30.64
CA GLU A 286 -16.56 14.17 31.88
C GLU A 286 -18.08 13.99 32.02
N ASP A 287 -18.86 14.96 31.55
CA ASP A 287 -20.34 14.92 31.62
C ASP A 287 -20.97 13.74 30.91
N ILE A 288 -20.31 13.20 29.88
CA ILE A 288 -20.85 12.09 29.06
C ILE A 288 -19.95 10.84 29.06
N TYR A 289 -18.88 10.84 29.88
CA TYR A 289 -17.87 9.80 29.88
C TYR A 289 -18.46 8.41 30.17
N ASP A 290 -19.21 8.29 31.26
CA ASP A 290 -19.77 6.99 31.67
C ASP A 290 -20.80 6.46 30.67
N GLU A 291 -21.69 7.35 30.18
CA GLU A 291 -22.73 6.97 29.21
C GLU A 291 -22.10 6.54 27.89
N LEU A 292 -21.15 7.29 27.35
CA LEU A 292 -20.50 6.97 26.08
C LEU A 292 -19.63 5.71 26.20
N SER A 293 -18.89 5.57 27.30
CA SER A 293 -18.07 4.38 27.54
C SER A 293 -18.93 3.12 27.60
N ALA A 294 -20.06 3.17 28.30
CA ALA A 294 -21.03 2.07 28.34
C ALA A 294 -21.61 1.78 26.94
N ALA A 295 -21.98 2.82 26.18
CA ALA A 295 -22.52 2.66 24.84
C ALA A 295 -21.53 1.99 23.86
N ILE A 296 -20.24 2.35 23.92
CA ILE A 296 -19.18 1.71 23.12
C ILE A 296 -19.04 0.22 23.47
N VAL A 297 -19.08 -0.12 24.77
CA VAL A 297 -18.98 -1.52 25.23
C VAL A 297 -20.20 -2.32 24.77
N GLU A 298 -21.40 -1.77 24.88
CA GLU A 298 -22.62 -2.45 24.40
C GLU A 298 -22.59 -2.64 22.87
N TYR A 299 -22.15 -1.65 22.13
CA TYR A 299 -21.97 -1.80 20.67
C TYR A 299 -20.93 -2.88 20.34
N ALA A 300 -19.81 -2.90 21.02
CA ALA A 300 -18.76 -3.90 20.81
C ALA A 300 -19.26 -5.35 20.97
N LYS A 301 -20.19 -5.60 21.90
CA LYS A 301 -20.81 -6.93 22.10
C LYS A 301 -21.67 -7.39 20.92
N THR A 302 -22.13 -6.47 20.08
CA THR A 302 -22.92 -6.80 18.88
C THR A 302 -22.06 -7.21 17.67
N VAL A 303 -20.76 -6.95 17.73
CA VAL A 303 -19.84 -7.17 16.60
C VAL A 303 -19.29 -8.59 16.65
N THR A 304 -19.50 -9.33 15.57
CA THR A 304 -18.97 -10.70 15.41
C THR A 304 -17.50 -10.66 15.03
N VAL A 305 -16.65 -11.33 15.82
CA VAL A 305 -15.25 -11.56 15.53
C VAL A 305 -15.07 -12.97 14.96
N GLY A 306 -14.36 -13.12 13.84
CA GLY A 306 -14.20 -14.44 13.23
C GLY A 306 -13.45 -14.40 11.89
N ASP A 307 -13.59 -15.49 11.12
CA ASP A 307 -13.03 -15.55 9.76
C ASP A 307 -13.70 -14.51 8.85
N GLY A 308 -12.89 -13.63 8.24
CA GLY A 308 -13.37 -12.57 7.35
C GLY A 308 -14.09 -13.08 6.09
N ALA A 309 -13.92 -14.34 5.73
CA ALA A 309 -14.63 -14.97 4.63
C ALA A 309 -16.08 -15.39 5.00
N GLN A 310 -16.42 -15.46 6.30
CA GLN A 310 -17.75 -15.81 6.77
C GLN A 310 -18.68 -14.61 6.73
N GLN A 311 -19.92 -14.83 6.28
CA GLN A 311 -20.94 -13.81 6.27
C GLN A 311 -21.28 -13.35 7.70
N GLY A 312 -21.37 -12.05 7.92
CA GLY A 312 -21.69 -11.45 9.22
C GLY A 312 -20.47 -11.21 10.12
N THR A 313 -19.26 -11.60 9.72
CA THR A 313 -18.06 -11.21 10.43
C THR A 313 -17.80 -9.72 10.27
N GLY A 314 -17.76 -9.00 11.39
CA GLY A 314 -17.44 -7.56 11.43
C GLY A 314 -15.94 -7.29 11.61
N VAL A 315 -15.27 -8.10 12.43
CA VAL A 315 -13.83 -7.98 12.73
C VAL A 315 -13.14 -9.30 12.43
N GLY A 316 -12.14 -9.27 11.57
CA GLY A 316 -11.32 -10.41 11.20
C GLY A 316 -10.20 -10.73 12.21
N PRO A 317 -9.34 -11.73 11.94
CA PRO A 317 -8.22 -12.08 12.78
C PRO A 317 -7.12 -11.00 12.79
N ILE A 318 -6.24 -11.08 13.78
CA ILE A 318 -4.93 -10.40 13.75
C ILE A 318 -4.06 -11.11 12.71
N GLN A 319 -3.45 -10.34 11.80
CA GLN A 319 -2.81 -10.88 10.60
C GLN A 319 -1.54 -11.70 10.88
N ASN A 320 -0.74 -11.34 11.87
CA ASN A 320 0.52 -12.02 12.13
C ASN A 320 0.85 -12.09 13.63
N LYS A 321 1.69 -13.07 13.99
CA LYS A 321 2.08 -13.37 15.37
C LYS A 321 2.69 -12.15 16.09
N LYS A 322 3.55 -11.39 15.42
CA LYS A 322 4.20 -10.20 16.00
C LYS A 322 3.19 -9.11 16.38
N GLN A 323 2.11 -9.01 15.62
CA GLN A 323 1.04 -8.04 15.91
C GLN A 323 0.10 -8.56 17.00
N TYR A 324 -0.05 -9.87 17.11
CA TYR A 324 -0.86 -10.55 18.14
C TYR A 324 -0.21 -10.44 19.53
N ASP A 325 1.10 -10.70 19.65
CA ASP A 325 1.90 -10.59 20.89
C ASP A 325 2.05 -9.15 21.36
#